data_44f88429b3ac71b95593c117df012c13
#
_entry.id   44f88429b3ac71b95593c117df012c13
#
_cell.length_a   1.000
_cell.length_b   1.000
_cell.length_c   1.000
_cell.angle_alpha   90.00
_cell.angle_beta   90.00
_cell.angle_gamma   90.00
#
_symmetry.space_group_name_H-M   'P 1'
#
loop_
_entity.id
_entity.type
_entity.pdbx_description
1 polymer ?
#
loop_
_entity_poly.entity_id
_entity_poly.type
_entity_poly.pdbx_seq_one_letter_code
_entity_poly.pdbx_strand_id
1 'polypeptide(L)'
;MSGGILDASEERKYAPNYPYGTPLIDLDNSNTPAAKMDLVIKALENLPSHDICFALLGRYKNTHISMADVLVRHAVETLWQTFGGYLAAPRAAEKLTAIVDVLFANAQTQYLTPPDDGMDWLDTFMGPNLRFEMLGLLFCFFGMSYQTLQDWDELLKLPENDGRDRKQMSWRMKECADVCLKMCQATVENNEISLALQVCIAILEGLCTGEESKFFESIKSLGISLTFSALQLRRRHGDIIVCTIAAGLHRLPAYGSHKVTAASEFKKRLFSSIYGSDKNHASLNGTPPALSARFCHLNLPLDIGEEELFLPQDRLAAVITKLDPSGWNTSGEFHRSSSRRAFHLLNSAREEVLELSLGVDERVSEARIEYVHII
;
A
#
# COMPACT_ATOMS: atom_id res chain seq x y z
N MET A 1 40.40 -25.15 -4.01
CA MET A 1 39.30 -24.39 -3.42
C MET A 1 38.02 -24.97 -3.98
N SER A 2 37.41 -25.89 -3.23
CA SER A 2 36.18 -26.59 -3.64
C SER A 2 34.99 -25.76 -3.21
N GLY A 3 34.25 -25.19 -4.18
CA GLY A 3 32.96 -24.60 -3.94
C GLY A 3 31.96 -25.69 -3.56
N GLY A 4 31.56 -25.73 -2.30
CA GLY A 4 30.51 -26.61 -1.82
C GLY A 4 29.18 -26.22 -2.45
N ILE A 5 28.65 -27.15 -3.26
CA ILE A 5 27.24 -27.12 -3.67
C ILE A 5 26.45 -27.41 -2.39
N LEU A 6 25.61 -26.48 -1.95
CA LEU A 6 24.68 -26.69 -0.85
C LEU A 6 23.76 -27.86 -1.20
N ASP A 7 23.63 -28.82 -0.31
CA ASP A 7 22.84 -30.03 -0.50
C ASP A 7 21.36 -29.65 -0.55
N ALA A 8 20.62 -30.21 -1.52
CA ALA A 8 19.19 -30.01 -1.70
C ALA A 8 18.34 -30.37 -0.45
N SER A 9 18.93 -31.05 0.56
CA SER A 9 18.34 -31.32 1.86
C SER A 9 18.35 -30.10 2.78
N GLU A 10 19.28 -29.15 2.58
CA GLU A 10 19.33 -27.89 3.33
C GLU A 10 18.36 -26.83 2.79
N GLU A 11 18.07 -26.84 1.49
CA GLU A 11 17.04 -25.95 0.92
C GLU A 11 15.65 -26.23 1.47
N ARG A 12 15.34 -27.48 1.86
CA ARG A 12 14.05 -27.81 2.50
C ARG A 12 13.89 -27.26 3.92
N LYS A 13 14.97 -26.90 4.61
CA LYS A 13 14.91 -26.28 5.95
C LYS A 13 14.46 -24.82 5.92
N TYR A 14 14.51 -24.19 4.76
CA TYR A 14 14.11 -22.79 4.55
C TYR A 14 12.84 -22.67 3.71
N ALA A 15 12.05 -23.74 3.56
CA ALA A 15 10.73 -23.62 2.95
C ALA A 15 9.92 -22.55 3.69
N PRO A 16 9.27 -21.62 3.00
CA PRO A 16 8.50 -20.56 3.64
C PRO A 16 7.44 -21.20 4.54
N ASN A 17 7.52 -20.91 5.84
CA ASN A 17 6.54 -21.36 6.79
C ASN A 17 5.28 -20.50 6.60
N TYR A 18 4.39 -20.93 5.72
CA TYR A 18 3.14 -20.23 5.47
C TYR A 18 2.29 -20.26 6.73
N PRO A 19 1.96 -19.13 7.35
CA PRO A 19 1.31 -19.09 8.66
C PRO A 19 -0.09 -19.73 8.66
N TYR A 20 -0.67 -19.95 7.49
CA TYR A 20 -2.06 -20.44 7.33
C TYR A 20 -2.18 -21.64 6.36
N GLY A 21 -1.13 -22.45 6.20
CA GLY A 21 -1.15 -23.67 5.39
C GLY A 21 -0.57 -23.49 3.98
N THR A 22 -0.87 -24.44 3.10
CA THR A 22 -0.40 -24.40 1.70
C THR A 22 -0.93 -23.14 1.00
N PRO A 23 -0.08 -22.40 0.27
CA PRO A 23 -0.54 -21.22 -0.45
C PRO A 23 -1.67 -21.60 -1.41
N LEU A 24 -2.69 -20.76 -1.45
CA LEU A 24 -3.78 -20.89 -2.41
C LEU A 24 -3.26 -20.76 -3.85
N ILE A 25 -2.21 -19.98 -4.02
CA ILE A 25 -1.65 -19.54 -5.30
C ILE A 25 -0.15 -19.79 -5.30
N ASP A 26 0.30 -20.68 -6.19
CA ASP A 26 1.72 -20.91 -6.43
C ASP A 26 2.26 -19.86 -7.41
N LEU A 27 2.88 -18.82 -6.86
CA LEU A 27 3.44 -17.73 -7.66
C LEU A 27 4.70 -18.17 -8.42
N ASP A 28 5.42 -19.19 -7.97
CA ASP A 28 6.71 -19.57 -8.58
C ASP A 28 6.51 -20.22 -9.96
N ASN A 29 5.35 -20.79 -10.22
CA ASN A 29 5.02 -21.55 -11.43
C ASN A 29 4.39 -20.69 -12.55
N SER A 30 4.63 -19.38 -12.60
CA SER A 30 3.93 -18.41 -13.45
C SER A 30 4.70 -17.94 -14.69
N ASN A 31 5.58 -18.79 -15.24
CA ASN A 31 6.47 -18.35 -16.34
C ASN A 31 5.80 -18.34 -17.72
N THR A 32 4.64 -18.99 -17.90
CA THR A 32 3.91 -19.00 -19.17
C THR A 32 2.72 -18.05 -19.17
N PRO A 33 2.31 -17.50 -20.34
CA PRO A 33 1.10 -16.66 -20.42
C PRO A 33 -0.15 -17.37 -19.88
N ALA A 34 -0.33 -18.65 -20.15
CA ALA A 34 -1.47 -19.43 -19.67
C ALA A 34 -1.46 -19.53 -18.12
N ALA A 35 -0.30 -19.81 -17.51
CA ALA A 35 -0.17 -19.86 -16.06
C ALA A 35 -0.47 -18.49 -15.40
N LYS A 36 -0.07 -17.37 -16.03
CA LYS A 36 -0.42 -16.03 -15.57
C LYS A 36 -1.92 -15.80 -15.59
N MET A 37 -2.61 -16.18 -16.67
CA MET A 37 -4.06 -16.09 -16.77
C MET A 37 -4.76 -16.89 -15.69
N ASP A 38 -4.33 -18.15 -15.47
CA ASP A 38 -4.88 -19.03 -14.43
C ASP A 38 -4.72 -18.43 -13.02
N LEU A 39 -3.58 -17.79 -12.73
CA LEU A 39 -3.37 -17.10 -11.46
C LEU A 39 -4.35 -15.94 -11.26
N VAL A 40 -4.58 -15.13 -12.29
CA VAL A 40 -5.53 -14.01 -12.22
C VAL A 40 -6.96 -14.51 -12.09
N ILE A 41 -7.35 -15.57 -12.81
CA ILE A 41 -8.66 -16.22 -12.66
C ILE A 41 -8.86 -16.66 -11.23
N LYS A 42 -7.89 -17.37 -10.63
CA LYS A 42 -7.95 -17.79 -9.21
C LYS A 42 -8.08 -16.60 -8.25
N ALA A 43 -7.39 -15.49 -8.52
CA ALA A 43 -7.55 -14.28 -7.72
C ALA A 43 -8.98 -13.72 -7.84
N LEU A 44 -9.54 -13.64 -9.04
CA LEU A 44 -10.91 -13.17 -9.28
C LEU A 44 -12.00 -14.11 -8.67
N GLU A 45 -11.77 -15.42 -8.63
CA GLU A 45 -12.64 -16.37 -7.93
C GLU A 45 -12.75 -16.05 -6.43
N ASN A 46 -11.69 -15.48 -5.86
CA ASN A 46 -11.62 -15.11 -4.45
C ASN A 46 -12.10 -13.69 -4.14
N LEU A 47 -12.49 -12.91 -5.14
CA LEU A 47 -13.05 -11.59 -4.92
C LEU A 47 -14.36 -11.72 -4.10
N PRO A 48 -14.55 -10.99 -2.97
CA PRO A 48 -15.80 -11.04 -2.23
C PRO A 48 -17.00 -10.66 -3.11
N SER A 49 -18.20 -11.14 -2.80
CA SER A 49 -19.42 -10.74 -3.50
C SER A 49 -19.71 -9.24 -3.33
N HIS A 50 -20.57 -8.69 -4.17
CA HIS A 50 -20.95 -7.27 -4.14
C HIS A 50 -21.27 -6.81 -2.70
N ASP A 51 -22.18 -7.49 -2.04
CA ASP A 51 -22.67 -7.09 -0.72
C ASP A 51 -21.59 -7.18 0.36
N ILE A 52 -20.73 -8.21 0.26
CA ILE A 52 -19.59 -8.35 1.16
C ILE A 52 -18.56 -7.25 0.93
N CYS A 53 -18.28 -6.88 -0.32
CA CYS A 53 -17.38 -5.75 -0.62
C CYS A 53 -17.82 -4.48 0.11
N PHE A 54 -19.08 -4.09 -0.01
CA PHE A 54 -19.61 -2.88 0.65
C PHE A 54 -19.67 -3.03 2.18
N ALA A 55 -20.02 -4.22 2.68
CA ALA A 55 -20.01 -4.47 4.12
C ALA A 55 -18.59 -4.35 4.73
N LEU A 56 -17.57 -4.85 4.05
CA LEU A 56 -16.16 -4.70 4.45
C LEU A 56 -15.72 -3.23 4.41
N LEU A 57 -16.05 -2.49 3.36
CA LEU A 57 -15.75 -1.07 3.26
C LEU A 57 -16.40 -0.26 4.39
N GLY A 58 -17.64 -0.57 4.76
CA GLY A 58 -18.35 0.09 5.86
C GLY A 58 -17.72 -0.14 7.23
N ARG A 59 -16.95 -1.20 7.41
CA ARG A 59 -16.29 -1.57 8.66
C ARG A 59 -14.87 -1.07 8.80
N TYR A 60 -14.17 -0.89 7.71
CA TYR A 60 -12.81 -0.40 7.71
C TYR A 60 -12.78 1.13 7.68
N LYS A 61 -12.65 1.74 8.85
CA LYS A 61 -12.62 3.21 9.00
C LYS A 61 -11.21 3.80 9.10
N ASN A 62 -10.18 2.96 9.17
CA ASN A 62 -8.82 3.41 9.40
C ASN A 62 -7.92 2.95 8.26
N THR A 63 -7.61 3.86 7.35
CA THR A 63 -6.76 3.56 6.20
C THR A 63 -5.36 4.14 6.42
N HIS A 64 -4.35 3.30 6.26
CA HIS A 64 -2.95 3.75 6.26
C HIS A 64 -2.62 4.60 5.03
N ILE A 65 -3.45 4.54 3.99
CA ILE A 65 -3.35 5.38 2.80
C ILE A 65 -4.46 6.42 2.85
N SER A 66 -4.07 7.68 2.79
CA SER A 66 -4.97 8.82 2.66
C SER A 66 -5.66 8.79 1.29
N MET A 67 -6.92 9.18 1.21
CA MET A 67 -7.80 9.13 0.03
C MET A 67 -8.41 7.76 -0.27
N ALA A 68 -8.25 6.78 0.62
CA ALA A 68 -8.75 5.44 0.38
C ALA A 68 -10.28 5.35 0.36
N ASP A 69 -11.00 6.16 1.12
CA ASP A 69 -12.46 6.04 1.23
C ASP A 69 -13.14 6.36 -0.12
N VAL A 70 -12.77 7.46 -0.79
CA VAL A 70 -13.31 7.82 -2.11
C VAL A 70 -12.81 6.85 -3.17
N LEU A 71 -11.49 6.62 -3.22
CA LEU A 71 -10.84 5.75 -4.20
C LEU A 71 -11.41 4.33 -4.17
N VAL A 72 -11.47 3.69 -2.98
CA VAL A 72 -11.89 2.30 -2.86
C VAL A 72 -13.39 2.14 -3.10
N ARG A 73 -14.21 3.07 -2.62
CA ARG A 73 -15.65 3.06 -2.88
C ARG A 73 -15.93 3.15 -4.37
N HIS A 74 -15.35 4.13 -5.06
CA HIS A 74 -15.52 4.31 -6.49
C HIS A 74 -15.01 3.10 -7.28
N ALA A 75 -13.87 2.53 -6.87
CA ALA A 75 -13.34 1.32 -7.50
C ALA A 75 -14.27 0.11 -7.36
N VAL A 76 -14.89 -0.11 -6.19
CA VAL A 76 -15.87 -1.19 -6.00
C VAL A 76 -17.12 -0.94 -6.83
N GLU A 77 -17.68 0.28 -6.80
CA GLU A 77 -18.86 0.65 -7.57
C GLU A 77 -18.64 0.43 -9.07
N THR A 78 -17.57 0.96 -9.63
CA THR A 78 -17.27 0.83 -11.07
C THR A 78 -16.91 -0.60 -11.47
N LEU A 79 -16.23 -1.36 -10.59
CA LEU A 79 -15.96 -2.78 -10.80
C LEU A 79 -17.25 -3.58 -10.99
N TRP A 80 -18.21 -3.42 -10.08
CA TRP A 80 -19.46 -4.14 -10.13
C TRP A 80 -20.41 -3.62 -11.23
N GLN A 81 -20.40 -2.33 -11.52
CA GLN A 81 -21.15 -1.76 -12.65
C GLN A 81 -20.64 -2.32 -14.00
N THR A 82 -19.33 -2.44 -14.16
CA THR A 82 -18.72 -2.87 -15.43
C THR A 82 -18.72 -4.39 -15.57
N PHE A 83 -18.35 -5.11 -14.50
CA PHE A 83 -18.05 -6.55 -14.55
C PHE A 83 -19.02 -7.41 -13.73
N GLY A 84 -20.06 -6.84 -13.12
CA GLY A 84 -20.97 -7.57 -12.23
C GLY A 84 -21.61 -8.80 -12.88
N GLY A 85 -21.94 -8.73 -14.18
CA GLY A 85 -22.49 -9.88 -14.92
C GLY A 85 -21.52 -11.06 -15.06
N TYR A 86 -20.20 -10.80 -15.03
CA TYR A 86 -19.14 -11.80 -15.06
C TYR A 86 -18.77 -12.30 -13.65
N LEU A 87 -18.88 -11.42 -12.65
CA LEU A 87 -18.53 -11.69 -11.24
C LEU A 87 -19.67 -12.30 -10.44
N ALA A 88 -20.90 -12.32 -10.98
CA ALA A 88 -22.04 -12.97 -10.32
C ALA A 88 -21.85 -14.49 -10.24
N ALA A 89 -22.27 -15.07 -9.11
CA ALA A 89 -22.21 -16.52 -8.91
C ALA A 89 -23.19 -17.28 -9.85
N PRO A 90 -22.81 -18.48 -10.36
CA PRO A 90 -21.51 -19.12 -10.24
C PRO A 90 -20.45 -18.47 -11.13
N ARG A 91 -19.25 -18.27 -10.58
CA ARG A 91 -18.13 -17.69 -11.32
C ARG A 91 -17.46 -18.76 -12.19
N ALA A 92 -17.93 -18.87 -13.44
CA ALA A 92 -17.31 -19.78 -14.40
C ALA A 92 -16.01 -19.17 -14.95
N ALA A 93 -14.98 -19.99 -15.10
CA ALA A 93 -13.65 -19.56 -15.59
C ALA A 93 -13.74 -18.83 -16.95
N GLU A 94 -14.62 -19.29 -17.84
CA GLU A 94 -14.83 -18.67 -19.16
C GLU A 94 -15.36 -17.23 -19.04
N LYS A 95 -16.18 -16.93 -18.02
CA LYS A 95 -16.64 -15.55 -17.76
C LYS A 95 -15.53 -14.69 -17.19
N LEU A 96 -14.73 -15.23 -16.29
CA LEU A 96 -13.62 -14.50 -15.68
C LEU A 96 -12.52 -14.20 -16.69
N THR A 97 -12.31 -15.04 -17.71
CA THR A 97 -11.36 -14.80 -18.79
C THR A 97 -11.59 -13.46 -19.48
N ALA A 98 -12.84 -13.06 -19.68
CA ALA A 98 -13.15 -11.76 -20.29
C ALA A 98 -12.61 -10.57 -19.44
N ILE A 99 -12.64 -10.67 -18.12
CA ILE A 99 -12.06 -9.65 -17.22
C ILE A 99 -10.54 -9.69 -17.31
N VAL A 100 -9.96 -10.90 -17.36
CA VAL A 100 -8.51 -11.09 -17.47
C VAL A 100 -7.98 -10.47 -18.75
N ASP A 101 -8.67 -10.65 -19.87
CA ASP A 101 -8.29 -10.05 -21.16
C ASP A 101 -8.28 -8.52 -21.09
N VAL A 102 -9.29 -7.91 -20.43
CA VAL A 102 -9.33 -6.46 -20.19
C VAL A 102 -8.15 -6.01 -19.34
N LEU A 103 -7.85 -6.71 -18.24
CA LEU A 103 -6.73 -6.38 -17.37
C LEU A 103 -5.38 -6.41 -18.11
N PHE A 104 -5.14 -7.45 -18.92
CA PHE A 104 -3.90 -7.55 -19.70
C PHE A 104 -3.83 -6.50 -20.82
N ALA A 105 -4.94 -6.19 -21.49
CA ALA A 105 -4.98 -5.13 -22.49
C ALA A 105 -4.70 -3.75 -21.87
N ASN A 106 -5.34 -3.43 -20.75
CA ASN A 106 -5.12 -2.17 -20.05
C ASN A 106 -3.69 -2.05 -19.47
N ALA A 107 -3.10 -3.16 -19.03
CA ALA A 107 -1.73 -3.18 -18.52
C ALA A 107 -0.67 -2.85 -19.59
N GLN A 108 -0.99 -3.06 -20.87
CA GLN A 108 -0.11 -2.70 -22.00
C GLN A 108 -0.24 -1.23 -22.41
N THR A 109 -1.30 -0.56 -21.96
CA THR A 109 -1.52 0.86 -22.27
C THR A 109 -0.64 1.71 -21.38
N GLN A 110 0.17 2.59 -22.00
CA GLN A 110 1.04 3.49 -21.28
C GLN A 110 0.21 4.44 -20.40
N TYR A 111 0.65 4.60 -19.15
CA TYR A 111 0.07 5.57 -18.24
C TYR A 111 0.57 6.97 -18.61
N LEU A 112 -0.31 7.78 -19.17
CA LEU A 112 -0.04 9.15 -19.59
C LEU A 112 -0.10 10.12 -18.39
N THR A 113 0.14 11.40 -18.67
CA THR A 113 -0.03 12.47 -17.67
C THR A 113 -1.43 12.38 -17.03
N PRO A 114 -1.53 12.36 -15.69
CA PRO A 114 -2.80 12.29 -15.01
C PRO A 114 -3.73 13.44 -15.40
N PRO A 115 -5.03 13.19 -15.60
CA PRO A 115 -6.02 14.25 -15.73
C PRO A 115 -6.01 15.21 -14.53
N ASP A 116 -6.39 16.45 -14.74
CA ASP A 116 -6.50 17.45 -13.68
C ASP A 116 -7.72 17.18 -12.77
N ASP A 117 -8.82 16.69 -13.35
CA ASP A 117 -10.00 16.29 -12.59
C ASP A 117 -9.74 15.01 -11.81
N GLY A 118 -10.16 14.99 -10.54
CA GLY A 118 -9.88 13.87 -9.66
C GLY A 118 -10.66 12.60 -10.02
N MET A 119 -11.89 12.72 -10.49
CA MET A 119 -12.69 11.57 -10.89
C MET A 119 -12.20 11.00 -12.22
N ASP A 120 -11.89 11.86 -13.20
CA ASP A 120 -11.29 11.43 -14.46
C ASP A 120 -9.95 10.70 -14.22
N TRP A 121 -9.16 11.18 -13.24
CA TRP A 121 -7.93 10.48 -12.85
C TRP A 121 -8.20 9.08 -12.30
N LEU A 122 -9.19 8.92 -11.42
CA LEU A 122 -9.57 7.60 -10.90
C LEU A 122 -10.04 6.68 -12.02
N ASP A 123 -10.83 7.18 -12.96
CA ASP A 123 -11.37 6.40 -14.08
C ASP A 123 -10.27 5.88 -15.04
N THR A 124 -9.04 6.42 -14.97
CA THR A 124 -7.89 5.84 -15.71
C THR A 124 -7.45 4.47 -15.20
N PHE A 125 -7.90 4.04 -14.00
CA PHE A 125 -7.55 2.77 -13.38
C PHE A 125 -8.75 1.86 -13.09
N MET A 126 -9.97 2.31 -13.34
CA MET A 126 -11.21 1.71 -12.86
C MET A 126 -12.21 1.46 -14.00
N GLY A 127 -13.29 0.76 -13.70
CA GLY A 127 -14.33 0.44 -14.68
C GLY A 127 -13.76 -0.26 -15.92
N PRO A 128 -14.06 0.21 -17.15
CA PRO A 128 -13.51 -0.38 -18.38
C PRO A 128 -11.97 -0.30 -18.46
N ASN A 129 -11.36 0.65 -17.74
CA ASN A 129 -9.91 0.85 -17.68
C ASN A 129 -9.28 0.13 -16.49
N LEU A 130 -9.97 -0.84 -15.88
CA LEU A 130 -9.48 -1.58 -14.72
C LEU A 130 -8.08 -2.13 -14.96
N ARG A 131 -7.18 -1.87 -14.01
CA ARG A 131 -5.78 -2.30 -14.03
C ARG A 131 -5.47 -3.20 -12.85
N PHE A 132 -4.41 -3.99 -12.96
CA PHE A 132 -3.97 -4.88 -11.89
C PHE A 132 -3.66 -4.14 -10.60
N GLU A 133 -3.10 -2.94 -10.68
CA GLU A 133 -2.76 -2.10 -9.54
C GLU A 133 -3.99 -1.80 -8.67
N MET A 134 -5.11 -1.45 -9.33
CA MET A 134 -6.35 -1.13 -8.63
C MET A 134 -7.03 -2.38 -8.07
N LEU A 135 -7.08 -3.46 -8.85
CA LEU A 135 -7.60 -4.74 -8.37
C LEU A 135 -6.82 -5.24 -7.15
N GLY A 136 -5.50 -5.15 -7.19
CA GLY A 136 -4.63 -5.51 -6.06
C GLY A 136 -4.87 -4.64 -4.82
N LEU A 137 -5.07 -3.34 -5.01
CA LEU A 137 -5.44 -2.44 -3.91
C LEU A 137 -6.78 -2.86 -3.26
N LEU A 138 -7.80 -3.20 -4.05
CA LEU A 138 -9.07 -3.69 -3.52
C LEU A 138 -8.88 -4.94 -2.66
N PHE A 139 -8.08 -5.90 -3.11
CA PHE A 139 -7.75 -7.06 -2.28
C PHE A 139 -7.04 -6.68 -0.98
N CYS A 140 -6.10 -5.74 -1.02
CA CYS A 140 -5.45 -5.26 0.20
C CYS A 140 -6.46 -4.64 1.18
N PHE A 141 -7.39 -3.81 0.70
CA PHE A 141 -8.41 -3.20 1.55
C PHE A 141 -9.37 -4.21 2.13
N PHE A 142 -9.81 -5.20 1.36
CA PHE A 142 -10.62 -6.29 1.90
C PHE A 142 -9.84 -7.10 2.95
N GLY A 143 -8.57 -7.40 2.70
CA GLY A 143 -7.72 -8.09 3.65
C GLY A 143 -7.55 -7.33 4.96
N MET A 144 -7.29 -6.02 4.89
CA MET A 144 -7.20 -5.17 6.08
C MET A 144 -8.56 -5.07 6.80
N SER A 145 -9.66 -5.01 6.05
CA SER A 145 -11.01 -5.01 6.63
C SER A 145 -11.29 -6.30 7.39
N TYR A 146 -10.96 -7.46 6.84
CA TYR A 146 -11.07 -8.74 7.57
C TYR A 146 -10.29 -8.75 8.88
N GLN A 147 -9.09 -8.15 8.94
CA GLN A 147 -8.31 -8.05 10.18
C GLN A 147 -9.01 -7.24 11.27
N THR A 148 -9.88 -6.28 10.91
CA THR A 148 -10.60 -5.45 11.88
C THR A 148 -11.87 -6.13 12.41
N LEU A 149 -12.34 -7.20 11.78
CA LEU A 149 -13.52 -7.94 12.23
C LEU A 149 -13.26 -8.63 13.57
N GLN A 150 -14.31 -8.80 14.33
CA GLN A 150 -14.29 -9.67 15.51
C GLN A 150 -14.53 -11.12 15.09
N ASP A 151 -14.01 -12.09 15.86
CA ASP A 151 -14.12 -13.52 15.51
C ASP A 151 -15.58 -14.02 15.43
N TRP A 152 -16.52 -13.29 16.06
CA TRP A 152 -17.96 -13.60 16.02
C TRP A 152 -18.74 -12.81 14.95
N ASP A 153 -18.07 -12.05 14.10
CA ASP A 153 -18.74 -11.24 13.09
C ASP A 153 -19.52 -12.11 12.09
N GLU A 154 -20.76 -11.68 11.79
CA GLU A 154 -21.66 -12.41 10.87
C GLU A 154 -21.07 -12.55 9.45
N LEU A 155 -20.23 -11.60 9.02
CA LEU A 155 -19.57 -11.70 7.71
C LEU A 155 -18.68 -12.95 7.62
N LEU A 156 -18.04 -13.36 8.72
CA LEU A 156 -17.18 -14.56 8.73
C LEU A 156 -17.97 -15.87 8.63
N LYS A 157 -19.26 -15.84 8.98
CA LYS A 157 -20.15 -17.01 8.94
C LYS A 157 -20.79 -17.26 7.58
N LEU A 158 -20.60 -16.33 6.64
CA LEU A 158 -21.18 -16.47 5.30
C LEU A 158 -20.58 -17.68 4.56
N PRO A 159 -21.38 -18.42 3.78
CA PRO A 159 -20.90 -19.60 3.04
C PRO A 159 -19.71 -19.33 2.12
N GLU A 160 -19.62 -18.12 1.57
CA GLU A 160 -18.51 -17.70 0.70
C GLU A 160 -17.15 -17.71 1.40
N ASN A 161 -17.13 -17.58 2.73
CA ASN A 161 -15.90 -17.62 3.52
C ASN A 161 -15.47 -19.05 3.88
N ASP A 162 -16.28 -20.06 3.57
CA ASP A 162 -15.94 -21.50 3.70
C ASP A 162 -15.39 -21.86 5.09
N GLY A 163 -16.01 -21.29 6.14
CA GLY A 163 -15.62 -21.52 7.53
C GLY A 163 -14.27 -20.96 7.96
N ARG A 164 -13.65 -20.09 7.14
CA ARG A 164 -12.35 -19.45 7.45
C ARG A 164 -12.52 -18.34 8.45
N ASP A 165 -11.53 -18.23 9.34
CA ASP A 165 -11.43 -17.12 10.27
C ASP A 165 -10.93 -15.83 9.58
N ARG A 166 -10.98 -14.70 10.29
CA ARG A 166 -10.58 -13.38 9.79
C ARG A 166 -9.12 -13.32 9.32
N LYS A 167 -8.21 -14.06 9.97
CA LYS A 167 -6.79 -14.07 9.61
C LYS A 167 -6.55 -14.86 8.33
N GLN A 168 -7.22 -16.00 8.19
CA GLN A 168 -7.18 -16.80 6.97
C GLN A 168 -7.76 -16.04 5.77
N MET A 169 -8.89 -15.33 5.97
CA MET A 169 -9.48 -14.49 4.92
C MET A 169 -8.56 -13.32 4.54
N SER A 170 -7.98 -12.65 5.53
CA SER A 170 -7.03 -11.58 5.30
C SER A 170 -5.80 -12.05 4.51
N TRP A 171 -5.23 -13.20 4.90
CA TRP A 171 -4.10 -13.80 4.18
C TRP A 171 -4.45 -14.16 2.75
N ARG A 172 -5.63 -14.73 2.52
CA ARG A 172 -6.14 -15.05 1.19
C ARG A 172 -6.23 -13.81 0.29
N MET A 173 -6.72 -12.69 0.83
CA MET A 173 -6.74 -11.42 0.11
C MET A 173 -5.32 -10.92 -0.20
N LYS A 174 -4.39 -11.10 0.72
CA LYS A 174 -2.98 -10.76 0.50
C LYS A 174 -2.36 -11.59 -0.65
N GLU A 175 -2.64 -12.89 -0.73
CA GLU A 175 -2.18 -13.74 -1.84
C GLU A 175 -2.74 -13.26 -3.19
N CYS A 176 -4.02 -12.87 -3.24
CA CYS A 176 -4.62 -12.29 -4.45
C CYS A 176 -3.97 -10.94 -4.83
N ALA A 177 -3.63 -10.11 -3.85
CA ALA A 177 -2.91 -8.85 -4.10
C ALA A 177 -1.49 -9.09 -4.62
N ASP A 178 -0.78 -10.12 -4.12
CA ASP A 178 0.53 -10.50 -4.63
C ASP A 178 0.48 -10.96 -6.10
N VAL A 179 -0.59 -11.66 -6.51
CA VAL A 179 -0.80 -11.96 -7.94
C VAL A 179 -0.88 -10.68 -8.76
N CYS A 180 -1.71 -9.74 -8.32
CA CYS A 180 -1.86 -8.46 -9.03
C CYS A 180 -0.51 -7.71 -9.10
N LEU A 181 0.24 -7.65 -8.00
CA LEU A 181 1.57 -7.02 -7.99
C LEU A 181 2.54 -7.71 -8.96
N LYS A 182 2.53 -9.03 -9.02
CA LYS A 182 3.36 -9.79 -9.96
C LYS A 182 3.02 -9.49 -11.41
N MET A 183 1.73 -9.29 -11.71
CA MET A 183 1.31 -8.86 -13.05
C MET A 183 1.78 -7.44 -13.36
N CYS A 184 1.71 -6.50 -12.39
CA CYS A 184 2.23 -5.14 -12.54
C CYS A 184 3.74 -5.12 -12.83
N GLN A 185 4.53 -5.94 -12.14
CA GLN A 185 5.98 -6.01 -12.32
C GLN A 185 6.40 -6.55 -13.70
N ALA A 186 5.50 -7.27 -14.37
CA ALA A 186 5.71 -7.75 -15.74
C ALA A 186 5.40 -6.67 -16.80
N THR A 187 4.87 -5.53 -16.41
CA THR A 187 4.57 -4.37 -17.26
C THR A 187 5.59 -3.25 -17.04
N VAL A 188 5.78 -2.38 -18.02
CA VAL A 188 6.98 -1.53 -18.14
C VAL A 188 7.03 -0.34 -17.19
N GLU A 189 5.92 0.09 -16.57
CA GLU A 189 5.89 1.35 -15.82
C GLU A 189 5.30 1.22 -14.42
N ASN A 190 6.10 1.62 -13.41
CA ASN A 190 5.61 1.88 -12.07
C ASN A 190 4.88 3.23 -12.02
N ASN A 191 3.63 3.22 -11.63
CA ASN A 191 2.83 4.42 -11.38
C ASN A 191 2.55 4.58 -9.87
N GLU A 192 1.94 5.70 -9.47
CA GLU A 192 1.61 5.97 -8.07
C GLU A 192 0.68 4.94 -7.45
N ILE A 193 -0.22 4.32 -8.24
CA ILE A 193 -1.15 3.30 -7.76
C ILE A 193 -0.42 1.96 -7.54
N SER A 194 0.50 1.58 -8.43
CA SER A 194 1.31 0.37 -8.23
C SER A 194 2.22 0.49 -7.00
N LEU A 195 2.76 1.69 -6.74
CA LEU A 195 3.53 1.93 -5.53
C LEU A 195 2.65 1.89 -4.27
N ALA A 196 1.44 2.44 -4.33
CA ALA A 196 0.46 2.32 -3.25
C ALA A 196 0.08 0.85 -2.98
N LEU A 197 -0.05 0.02 -4.03
CA LEU A 197 -0.27 -1.42 -3.90
C LEU A 197 0.88 -2.09 -3.13
N GLN A 198 2.14 -1.80 -3.47
CA GLN A 198 3.30 -2.35 -2.78
C GLN A 198 3.29 -1.99 -1.28
N VAL A 199 2.98 -0.74 -0.96
CA VAL A 199 2.85 -0.25 0.43
C VAL A 199 1.72 -0.98 1.16
N CYS A 200 0.54 -1.12 0.53
CA CYS A 200 -0.60 -1.82 1.12
C CYS A 200 -0.32 -3.30 1.38
N ILE A 201 0.35 -3.98 0.45
CA ILE A 201 0.74 -5.40 0.65
C ILE A 201 1.70 -5.52 1.83
N ALA A 202 2.69 -4.63 1.96
CA ALA A 202 3.63 -4.65 3.08
C ALA A 202 2.91 -4.45 4.43
N ILE A 203 1.96 -3.52 4.50
CA ILE A 203 1.13 -3.29 5.68
C ILE A 203 0.29 -4.53 5.99
N LEU A 204 -0.40 -5.08 5.00
CA LEU A 204 -1.26 -6.24 5.17
C LEU A 204 -0.47 -7.48 5.61
N GLU A 205 0.72 -7.69 5.06
CA GLU A 205 1.63 -8.75 5.47
C GLU A 205 2.06 -8.59 6.93
N GLY A 206 2.45 -7.38 7.35
CA GLY A 206 2.77 -7.08 8.74
C GLY A 206 1.61 -7.36 9.70
N LEU A 207 0.38 -6.96 9.31
CA LEU A 207 -0.83 -7.23 10.10
C LEU A 207 -1.14 -8.74 10.20
N CYS A 208 -0.96 -9.50 9.13
CA CYS A 208 -1.22 -10.94 9.11
C CYS A 208 -0.18 -11.72 9.92
N THR A 209 1.08 -11.35 9.82
CA THR A 209 2.19 -12.08 10.47
C THR A 209 2.38 -11.65 11.92
N GLY A 210 1.84 -10.50 12.33
CA GLY A 210 2.03 -9.94 13.66
C GLY A 210 3.51 -9.61 13.93
N GLU A 211 4.29 -9.33 12.89
CA GLU A 211 5.72 -9.08 13.00
C GLU A 211 6.05 -7.87 13.90
N GLU A 212 5.18 -6.88 13.97
CA GLU A 212 5.35 -5.77 14.91
C GLU A 212 5.35 -6.24 16.36
N SER A 213 4.46 -7.18 16.74
CA SER A 213 4.41 -7.71 18.10
C SER A 213 5.53 -8.71 18.40
N LYS A 214 5.90 -9.55 17.44
CA LYS A 214 7.02 -10.50 17.57
C LYS A 214 8.37 -9.81 17.60
N PHE A 215 8.50 -8.66 16.92
CA PHE A 215 9.72 -7.86 16.98
C PHE A 215 9.96 -7.33 18.40
N PHE A 216 8.92 -6.85 19.09
CA PHE A 216 9.02 -6.45 20.50
C PHE A 216 9.34 -7.62 21.44
N GLU A 217 8.83 -8.83 21.16
CA GLU A 217 9.16 -10.03 21.94
C GLU A 217 10.60 -10.51 21.66
N SER A 218 11.08 -10.41 20.41
CA SER A 218 12.44 -10.81 20.02
C SER A 218 13.50 -9.89 20.60
N ILE A 219 13.23 -8.60 20.76
CA ILE A 219 14.10 -7.67 21.50
C ILE A 219 14.21 -8.07 22.97
N LYS A 220 13.14 -8.60 23.57
CA LYS A 220 13.15 -9.08 24.97
C LYS A 220 13.97 -10.35 25.18
N SER A 221 14.18 -11.16 24.16
CA SER A 221 14.86 -12.46 24.25
C SER A 221 16.19 -12.48 23.49
N LEU A 222 17.02 -11.47 23.48
CA LEU A 222 18.43 -11.39 23.02
C LEU A 222 18.95 -12.56 22.13
N GLY A 223 18.12 -13.07 21.24
CA GLY A 223 18.45 -14.11 20.29
C GLY A 223 17.96 -13.69 18.90
N ILE A 224 18.86 -13.11 18.10
CA ILE A 224 18.60 -12.62 16.75
C ILE A 224 18.35 -13.82 15.82
N SER A 225 17.14 -14.33 15.82
CA SER A 225 16.64 -15.11 14.69
C SER A 225 15.65 -14.23 13.94
N LEU A 226 16.12 -13.56 12.88
CA LEU A 226 15.24 -12.90 11.92
C LEU A 226 14.37 -14.00 11.32
N THR A 227 13.07 -13.94 11.57
CA THR A 227 12.12 -14.84 10.93
C THR A 227 12.13 -14.58 9.41
N PHE A 228 11.79 -15.59 8.62
CA PHE A 228 11.72 -15.47 7.14
C PHE A 228 10.80 -14.31 6.73
N SER A 229 9.69 -14.10 7.43
CA SER A 229 8.77 -12.99 7.19
C SER A 229 9.39 -11.61 7.45
N ALA A 230 10.22 -11.46 8.47
CA ALA A 230 10.92 -10.19 8.72
C ALA A 230 11.91 -9.85 7.60
N LEU A 231 12.57 -10.85 7.02
CA LEU A 231 13.43 -10.66 5.85
C LEU A 231 12.65 -10.28 4.60
N GLN A 232 11.48 -10.88 4.40
CA GLN A 232 10.60 -10.51 3.27
C GLN A 232 10.09 -9.07 3.40
N LEU A 233 9.63 -8.67 4.58
CA LEU A 233 9.19 -7.29 4.83
C LEU A 233 10.33 -6.27 4.58
N ARG A 234 11.55 -6.60 4.98
CA ARG A 234 12.72 -5.75 4.69
C ARG A 234 13.01 -5.65 3.19
N ARG A 235 12.90 -6.75 2.44
CA ARG A 235 13.06 -6.73 0.98
C ARG A 235 11.97 -5.87 0.33
N ARG A 236 10.70 -6.08 0.70
CA ARG A 236 9.58 -5.26 0.21
C ARG A 236 9.79 -3.78 0.52
N HIS A 237 10.27 -3.46 1.74
CA HIS A 237 10.59 -2.08 2.10
C HIS A 237 11.66 -1.50 1.18
N GLY A 238 12.74 -2.25 0.92
CA GLY A 238 13.78 -1.87 -0.04
C GLY A 238 13.23 -1.60 -1.45
N ASP A 239 12.38 -2.48 -1.95
CA ASP A 239 11.72 -2.34 -3.26
C ASP A 239 10.84 -1.08 -3.30
N ILE A 240 10.07 -0.80 -2.25
CA ILE A 240 9.24 0.41 -2.11
C ILE A 240 10.11 1.67 -2.19
N ILE A 241 11.26 1.70 -1.48
CA ILE A 241 12.19 2.83 -1.52
C ILE A 241 12.74 3.05 -2.93
N VAL A 242 13.20 1.98 -3.58
CA VAL A 242 13.72 2.05 -4.96
C VAL A 242 12.65 2.58 -5.91
N CYS A 243 11.43 2.04 -5.86
CA CYS A 243 10.31 2.50 -6.68
C CYS A 243 9.92 3.96 -6.37
N THR A 244 9.97 4.37 -5.11
CA THR A 244 9.71 5.77 -4.68
C THR A 244 10.69 6.75 -5.32
N ILE A 245 11.97 6.40 -5.31
CA ILE A 245 13.03 7.21 -5.91
C ILE A 245 12.91 7.23 -7.43
N ALA A 246 12.68 6.07 -8.06
CA ALA A 246 12.52 5.94 -9.50
C ALA A 246 11.31 6.72 -10.03
N ALA A 247 10.19 6.72 -9.29
CA ALA A 247 8.99 7.50 -9.61
C ALA A 247 9.12 9.00 -9.27
N GLY A 248 10.27 9.45 -8.72
CA GLY A 248 10.52 10.86 -8.42
C GLY A 248 9.71 11.42 -7.24
N LEU A 249 9.04 10.59 -6.43
CA LEU A 249 8.20 11.07 -5.33
C LEU A 249 8.99 11.83 -4.26
N HIS A 250 10.27 11.53 -4.11
CA HIS A 250 11.18 12.23 -3.19
C HIS A 250 11.48 13.70 -3.59
N ARG A 251 11.08 14.11 -4.79
CA ARG A 251 11.31 15.47 -5.35
C ARG A 251 10.04 16.14 -5.82
N LEU A 252 8.89 15.84 -5.21
CA LEU A 252 7.62 16.48 -5.55
C LEU A 252 7.71 18.01 -5.36
N PRO A 253 7.03 18.79 -6.21
CA PRO A 253 7.08 20.24 -6.15
C PRO A 253 6.36 20.80 -4.90
N ALA A 254 6.82 21.97 -4.44
CA ALA A 254 6.24 22.66 -3.28
C ALA A 254 4.81 23.16 -3.55
N TYR A 255 4.07 23.39 -2.48
CA TYR A 255 2.77 24.07 -2.54
C TYR A 255 2.91 25.46 -3.16
N GLY A 256 1.98 25.82 -4.03
CA GLY A 256 2.00 27.12 -4.74
C GLY A 256 2.87 27.17 -5.99
N SER A 257 3.72 26.18 -6.24
CA SER A 257 4.59 26.13 -7.44
C SER A 257 3.92 25.48 -8.66
N HIS A 258 2.78 24.84 -8.49
CA HIS A 258 2.05 24.11 -9.54
C HIS A 258 0.57 24.00 -9.20
N LYS A 259 -0.23 23.60 -10.19
CA LYS A 259 -1.65 23.31 -10.01
C LYS A 259 -1.84 22.10 -9.10
N VAL A 260 -2.71 22.24 -8.09
CA VAL A 260 -3.07 21.15 -7.20
C VAL A 260 -4.13 20.26 -7.88
N THR A 261 -3.88 18.97 -7.92
CA THR A 261 -4.80 17.94 -8.41
C THR A 261 -4.90 16.78 -7.42
N ALA A 262 -5.93 15.95 -7.51
CA ALA A 262 -6.05 14.74 -6.70
C ALA A 262 -4.82 13.83 -6.85
N ALA A 263 -4.35 13.63 -8.09
CA ALA A 263 -3.15 12.84 -8.37
C ALA A 263 -1.89 13.41 -7.70
N SER A 264 -1.69 14.75 -7.76
CA SER A 264 -0.52 15.39 -7.14
C SER A 264 -0.54 15.27 -5.61
N GLU A 265 -1.71 15.44 -4.98
CA GLU A 265 -1.89 15.28 -3.55
C GLU A 265 -1.80 13.80 -3.11
N PHE A 266 -2.29 12.87 -3.92
CA PHE A 266 -2.10 11.44 -3.67
C PHE A 266 -0.61 11.08 -3.59
N LYS A 267 0.21 11.57 -4.53
CA LYS A 267 1.66 11.36 -4.53
C LYS A 267 2.32 11.91 -3.27
N LYS A 268 1.95 13.12 -2.81
CA LYS A 268 2.49 13.71 -1.57
C LYS A 268 2.09 12.90 -0.33
N ARG A 269 0.83 12.49 -0.26
CA ARG A 269 0.32 11.67 0.85
C ARG A 269 0.97 10.29 0.88
N LEU A 270 1.17 9.67 -0.28
CA LEU A 270 1.87 8.40 -0.42
C LEU A 270 3.34 8.54 0.00
N PHE A 271 4.04 9.56 -0.49
CA PHE A 271 5.42 9.82 -0.08
C PHE A 271 5.55 10.04 1.43
N SER A 272 4.65 10.82 2.02
CA SER A 272 4.61 11.04 3.47
C SER A 272 4.46 9.73 4.26
N SER A 273 3.64 8.78 3.77
CA SER A 273 3.51 7.45 4.38
C SER A 273 4.80 6.64 4.28
N ILE A 274 5.42 6.64 3.10
CA ILE A 274 6.66 5.87 2.84
C ILE A 274 7.81 6.45 3.65
N TYR A 275 7.94 7.78 3.69
CA TYR A 275 8.96 8.47 4.50
C TYR A 275 8.82 8.13 5.99
N GLY A 276 7.58 8.16 6.52
CA GLY A 276 7.32 7.76 7.91
C GLY A 276 7.63 6.28 8.18
N SER A 277 7.26 5.39 7.26
CA SER A 277 7.58 3.96 7.35
C SER A 277 9.10 3.74 7.38
N ASP A 278 9.85 4.45 6.55
CA ASP A 278 11.32 4.37 6.51
C ASP A 278 11.95 4.73 7.87
N LYS A 279 11.48 5.83 8.52
CA LYS A 279 11.97 6.22 9.84
C LYS A 279 11.59 5.21 10.93
N ASN A 280 10.39 4.64 10.85
CA ASN A 280 9.98 3.58 11.76
C ASN A 280 10.86 2.34 11.61
N HIS A 281 11.09 1.88 10.38
CA HIS A 281 11.99 0.75 10.11
C HIS A 281 13.41 1.01 10.59
N ALA A 282 13.94 2.21 10.33
CA ALA A 282 15.27 2.61 10.79
C ALA A 282 15.37 2.57 12.32
N SER A 283 14.39 3.16 13.04
CA SER A 283 14.32 3.17 14.49
C SER A 283 14.24 1.77 15.10
N LEU A 284 13.40 0.92 14.54
CA LEU A 284 13.16 -0.45 15.03
C LEU A 284 14.36 -1.37 14.80
N ASN A 285 15.09 -1.17 13.72
CA ASN A 285 16.19 -2.05 13.34
C ASN A 285 17.58 -1.51 13.71
N GLY A 286 17.67 -0.28 14.24
CA GLY A 286 18.97 0.37 14.51
C GLY A 286 19.79 0.57 13.24
N THR A 287 19.16 0.88 12.10
CA THR A 287 19.80 1.07 10.81
C THR A 287 19.61 2.51 10.32
N PRO A 288 20.54 3.04 9.50
CA PRO A 288 20.31 4.34 8.87
C PRO A 288 19.03 4.34 8.03
N PRO A 289 18.25 5.44 8.03
CA PRO A 289 17.11 5.58 7.14
C PRO A 289 17.57 5.64 5.68
N ALA A 290 16.77 5.06 4.77
CA ALA A 290 17.07 5.03 3.35
C ALA A 290 16.68 6.34 2.62
N LEU A 291 15.64 7.03 3.11
CA LEU A 291 15.21 8.35 2.63
C LEU A 291 15.69 9.43 3.56
N SER A 292 16.69 10.22 3.18
CA SER A 292 17.16 11.34 3.98
C SER A 292 16.52 12.66 3.56
N ALA A 293 16.12 13.48 4.54
CA ALA A 293 15.62 14.84 4.35
C ALA A 293 16.58 15.71 3.51
N ARG A 294 17.89 15.41 3.56
CA ARG A 294 18.91 16.12 2.77
C ARG A 294 18.75 15.95 1.26
N PHE A 295 18.11 14.85 0.84
CA PHE A 295 17.94 14.51 -0.58
C PHE A 295 16.46 14.47 -1.00
N CYS A 296 15.55 14.74 -0.08
CA CYS A 296 14.11 14.72 -0.31
C CYS A 296 13.49 16.10 -0.14
N HIS A 297 12.56 16.45 -1.01
CA HIS A 297 11.70 17.61 -0.79
C HIS A 297 10.56 17.18 0.17
N LEU A 298 10.63 17.62 1.42
CA LEU A 298 9.63 17.29 2.45
C LEU A 298 8.40 18.19 2.33
N ASN A 299 7.77 18.18 1.15
CA ASN A 299 6.57 18.97 0.88
C ASN A 299 5.34 18.28 1.47
N LEU A 300 4.76 18.90 2.49
CA LEU A 300 3.59 18.37 3.17
C LEU A 300 2.38 18.31 2.23
N PRO A 301 1.54 17.26 2.32
CA PRO A 301 0.23 17.27 1.66
C PRO A 301 -0.64 18.39 2.21
N LEU A 302 -1.63 18.87 1.46
CA LEU A 302 -2.56 19.90 1.91
C LEU A 302 -3.50 19.36 2.99
N ASP A 303 -3.88 20.23 3.93
CA ASP A 303 -4.83 19.93 5.00
C ASP A 303 -6.27 20.16 4.55
N ILE A 304 -6.73 19.28 3.68
CA ILE A 304 -8.08 19.27 3.11
C ILE A 304 -8.71 17.88 3.21
N GLY A 305 -10.04 17.85 3.24
CA GLY A 305 -10.81 16.60 3.27
C GLY A 305 -10.55 15.73 2.04
N GLU A 306 -10.75 14.43 2.16
CA GLU A 306 -10.54 13.51 1.03
C GLU A 306 -11.53 13.77 -0.10
N GLU A 307 -12.79 14.02 0.25
CA GLU A 307 -13.85 14.29 -0.73
C GLU A 307 -13.64 15.61 -1.48
N GLU A 308 -13.01 16.59 -0.81
CA GLU A 308 -12.72 17.89 -1.42
C GLU A 308 -11.72 17.78 -2.57
N LEU A 309 -10.80 16.81 -2.53
CA LEU A 309 -9.82 16.57 -3.60
C LEU A 309 -10.45 16.10 -4.91
N PHE A 310 -11.65 15.53 -4.83
CA PHE A 310 -12.40 15.02 -6.00
C PHE A 310 -13.51 15.98 -6.46
N LEU A 311 -13.53 17.20 -5.90
CA LEU A 311 -14.39 18.25 -6.43
C LEU A 311 -13.90 18.74 -7.80
N PRO A 312 -14.79 19.26 -8.65
CA PRO A 312 -14.41 19.97 -9.86
C PRO A 312 -13.35 21.04 -9.57
N GLN A 313 -12.43 21.26 -10.50
CA GLN A 313 -11.21 22.05 -10.29
C GLN A 313 -11.47 23.48 -9.78
N ASP A 314 -12.55 24.13 -10.22
CA ASP A 314 -12.95 25.46 -9.77
C ASP A 314 -13.33 25.45 -8.27
N ARG A 315 -14.05 24.41 -7.82
CA ARG A 315 -14.42 24.25 -6.41
C ARG A 315 -13.21 23.85 -5.56
N LEU A 316 -12.37 22.94 -6.05
CA LEU A 316 -11.12 22.58 -5.39
C LEU A 316 -10.23 23.82 -5.20
N ALA A 317 -10.09 24.68 -6.23
CA ALA A 317 -9.37 25.93 -6.10
C ALA A 317 -9.94 26.84 -5.00
N ALA A 318 -11.26 26.92 -4.88
CA ALA A 318 -11.92 27.69 -3.81
C ALA A 318 -11.65 27.12 -2.41
N VAL A 319 -11.55 25.81 -2.26
CA VAL A 319 -11.15 25.16 -0.99
C VAL A 319 -9.71 25.52 -0.64
N ILE A 320 -8.80 25.42 -1.62
CA ILE A 320 -7.38 25.71 -1.44
C ILE A 320 -7.14 27.15 -1.00
N THR A 321 -7.92 28.12 -1.50
CA THR A 321 -7.77 29.53 -1.08
C THR A 321 -8.09 29.78 0.40
N LYS A 322 -8.73 28.85 1.09
CA LYS A 322 -9.03 28.93 2.54
C LYS A 322 -7.90 28.40 3.42
N LEU A 323 -6.86 27.82 2.82
CA LEU A 323 -5.70 27.34 3.55
C LEU A 323 -4.76 28.48 3.88
N ASP A 324 -3.99 28.31 4.97
CA ASP A 324 -2.89 29.23 5.25
C ASP A 324 -1.73 29.09 4.25
N PRO A 325 -0.74 29.99 4.27
CA PRO A 325 0.41 29.91 3.36
C PRO A 325 1.22 28.60 3.48
N SER A 326 1.11 27.89 4.61
CA SER A 326 1.76 26.61 4.84
C SER A 326 0.88 25.42 4.41
N GLY A 327 -0.36 25.65 3.98
CA GLY A 327 -1.30 24.64 3.53
C GLY A 327 -2.09 23.95 4.66
N TRP A 328 -2.21 24.57 5.85
CA TRP A 328 -3.11 24.13 6.91
C TRP A 328 -4.51 24.73 6.73
N ASN A 329 -5.55 23.98 7.09
CA ASN A 329 -6.89 24.55 7.14
C ASN A 329 -7.00 25.57 8.28
N THR A 330 -7.84 26.59 8.05
CA THR A 330 -8.11 27.66 9.03
C THR A 330 -9.49 27.55 9.67
N SER A 331 -10.27 26.52 9.31
CA SER A 331 -11.62 26.29 9.81
C SER A 331 -11.65 25.68 11.21
N GLY A 332 -10.55 25.07 11.66
CA GLY A 332 -10.48 24.29 12.88
C GLY A 332 -11.02 22.85 12.73
N GLU A 333 -11.36 22.44 11.52
CA GLU A 333 -11.75 21.06 11.22
C GLU A 333 -10.51 20.14 11.24
N PHE A 334 -10.69 18.92 11.76
CA PHE A 334 -9.65 17.93 11.80
C PHE A 334 -9.86 16.89 10.70
N HIS A 335 -9.00 16.93 9.70
CA HIS A 335 -9.00 15.97 8.60
C HIS A 335 -7.97 14.85 8.82
N ARG A 336 -8.09 13.76 8.09
CA ARG A 336 -7.02 12.72 8.05
C ARG A 336 -5.70 13.28 7.54
N SER A 337 -5.76 14.28 6.66
CA SER A 337 -4.59 15.01 6.19
C SER A 337 -3.91 15.79 7.32
N SER A 338 -4.63 16.34 8.30
CA SER A 338 -4.05 17.00 9.47
C SER A 338 -3.15 16.03 10.25
N SER A 339 -3.65 14.81 10.53
CA SER A 339 -2.83 13.75 11.15
C SER A 339 -1.60 13.40 10.29
N ARG A 340 -1.80 13.26 8.97
CA ARG A 340 -0.70 12.90 8.05
C ARG A 340 0.41 13.95 8.06
N ARG A 341 0.05 15.21 8.08
CA ARG A 341 0.98 16.34 8.19
C ARG A 341 1.75 16.29 9.50
N ALA A 342 1.03 16.11 10.64
CA ALA A 342 1.65 15.98 11.96
C ALA A 342 2.62 14.80 12.02
N PHE A 343 2.23 13.62 11.50
CA PHE A 343 3.12 12.46 11.43
C PHE A 343 4.35 12.69 10.55
N HIS A 344 4.20 13.44 9.46
CA HIS A 344 5.34 13.77 8.60
C HIS A 344 6.36 14.64 9.35
N LEU A 345 5.91 15.67 10.08
CA LEU A 345 6.75 16.52 10.91
C LEU A 345 7.44 15.72 12.04
N LEU A 346 6.69 14.86 12.74
CA LEU A 346 7.25 13.97 13.76
C LEU A 346 8.32 13.03 13.19
N ASN A 347 8.14 12.53 11.98
CA ASN A 347 9.13 11.66 11.34
C ASN A 347 10.36 12.44 10.86
N SER A 348 10.22 13.72 10.53
CA SER A 348 11.38 14.59 10.26
C SER A 348 12.19 14.81 11.52
N ALA A 349 11.55 15.06 12.66
CA ALA A 349 12.22 15.15 13.96
C ALA A 349 12.88 13.80 14.35
N ARG A 350 12.21 12.67 14.08
CA ARG A 350 12.76 11.34 14.31
C ARG A 350 14.03 11.09 13.49
N GLU A 351 14.11 11.58 12.26
CA GLU A 351 15.33 11.48 11.44
C GLU A 351 16.51 12.20 12.11
N GLU A 352 16.30 13.39 12.65
CA GLU A 352 17.35 14.10 13.40
C GLU A 352 17.85 13.27 14.61
N VAL A 353 16.92 12.63 15.35
CA VAL A 353 17.30 11.73 16.46
C VAL A 353 18.09 10.52 15.94
N LEU A 354 17.71 9.94 14.82
CA LEU A 354 18.41 8.80 14.20
C LEU A 354 19.82 9.22 13.74
N GLU A 355 19.97 10.41 13.13
CA GLU A 355 21.27 10.93 12.74
C GLU A 355 22.19 11.15 13.97
N LEU A 356 21.65 11.60 15.10
CA LEU A 356 22.40 11.76 16.33
C LEU A 356 22.82 10.43 16.96
N SER A 357 21.91 9.44 16.94
CA SER A 357 22.12 8.16 17.63
C SER A 357 22.91 7.14 16.82
N LEU A 358 22.83 7.18 15.49
CA LEU A 358 23.48 6.23 14.58
C LEU A 358 24.62 6.86 13.78
N GLY A 359 24.76 8.19 13.84
CA GLY A 359 25.81 8.93 13.13
C GLY A 359 27.20 8.59 13.66
N VAL A 360 28.19 8.61 12.77
CA VAL A 360 29.60 8.32 13.08
C VAL A 360 30.36 9.58 13.51
N ASP A 361 29.68 10.74 13.43
CA ASP A 361 30.33 12.02 13.80
C ASP A 361 30.33 12.19 15.31
N GLU A 362 31.51 12.06 15.93
CA GLU A 362 31.72 12.27 17.36
C GLU A 362 31.46 13.72 17.82
N ARG A 363 31.30 14.68 16.90
CA ARG A 363 31.02 16.09 17.18
C ARG A 363 29.50 16.38 17.17
N VAL A 364 28.77 15.71 18.03
CA VAL A 364 27.41 16.13 18.34
C VAL A 364 27.48 17.44 19.11
N SER A 365 27.18 18.56 18.47
CA SER A 365 27.20 19.84 19.18
C SER A 365 26.01 19.92 20.15
N GLU A 366 26.25 20.51 21.31
CA GLU A 366 25.23 20.77 22.33
C GLU A 366 24.00 21.51 21.71
N ALA A 367 24.29 22.46 20.82
CA ALA A 367 23.24 23.19 20.05
C ALA A 367 22.39 22.28 19.17
N ARG A 368 22.91 21.17 18.64
CA ARG A 368 22.13 20.22 17.84
C ARG A 368 21.22 19.34 18.71
N ILE A 369 21.67 19.00 19.92
CA ILE A 369 20.86 18.29 20.92
C ILE A 369 19.72 19.20 21.39
N GLU A 370 20.00 20.46 21.70
CA GLU A 370 19.00 21.45 22.09
C GLU A 370 17.94 21.65 20.98
N TYR A 371 18.37 21.75 19.72
CA TYR A 371 17.45 21.87 18.59
C TYR A 371 16.44 20.71 18.54
N VAL A 372 16.92 19.47 18.69
CA VAL A 372 16.05 18.27 18.70
C VAL A 372 15.13 18.23 19.92
N HIS A 373 15.49 18.89 21.02
CA HIS A 373 14.67 18.97 22.24
C HIS A 373 13.52 19.97 22.11
N ILE A 374 13.59 20.90 21.13
CA ILE A 374 12.60 21.96 20.90
C ILE A 374 11.55 21.54 19.85
N ILE A 375 11.85 20.57 18.97
CA ILE A 375 10.93 20.05 17.95
C ILE A 375 9.98 19.00 18.57
#